data_4237042ea70550326ff65a78d6b70b2f
#
_entry.id   4237042ea70550326ff65a78d6b70b2f
#
_cell.length_a   1.000
_cell.length_b   1.000
_cell.length_c   1.000
_cell.angle_alpha   90.00
_cell.angle_beta   90.00
_cell.angle_gamma   90.00
#
_symmetry.space_group_name_H-M   'P 1'
#
loop_
_entity.id
_entity.type
_entity.pdbx_description
1 polymer ?
#
loop_
_entity_poly.entity_id
_entity_poly.type
_entity_poly.pdbx_seq_one_letter_code
_entity_poly.pdbx_strand_id
1 'polypeptide(L)'
;MSADKLNLLNFSAPRIRLLHLSWVAFFITFVVWFSHAPLMGHLREVFDLTTEQVKALLILNVALTIPARVVIGSLVDRFGPRIVFGTLLMLGALPCWAFAMANTFEQLAVTRLLLGFVGAGFVVGIRLIGEWFPAREVGLAEGVYGGWGNFGSAAAAITLPTVALMFGGENGWRWAIASTGVLAFLYGMFFLWRARNTPVGASYFKPKKSSALEVSTKRDLYFYLAMSIPLYAALLVIVWRLGPSNLSLFGSTAQYVLIALILSLAILQMGQAWRVNREHLKEGVEEHDRYNFKQVAILDLSYLVTFGSELAVVSMLPLFFADTFGLEPVTAGLLASGYAFMNLAARPGGGWLSDKFGRKKSLIILLAGLMVGYGLMSQISGTWPLLLAVVATMCCSFFVQAGEGAVFATVPLIKRRLTGQIAGMVGAYGNTGAVIFLTVLTFVDASTFFLVIAASAAVALAAVQFLDEPKGHIAEVDEKGEVQLIEVG
;
A
#
# COMPACT_ATOMS: atom_id res chain seq x y z
N MET A 1 18.22 -28.92 -13.92
CA MET A 1 17.07 -29.26 -13.05
C MET A 1 15.86 -28.53 -13.61
N SER A 2 14.80 -29.24 -13.97
CA SER A 2 13.56 -28.63 -14.46
C SER A 2 13.05 -27.67 -13.37
N ALA A 3 12.85 -26.40 -13.74
CA ALA A 3 12.28 -25.43 -12.83
C ALA A 3 10.84 -25.92 -12.50
N ASP A 4 10.65 -26.50 -11.33
CA ASP A 4 9.33 -26.77 -10.81
C ASP A 4 8.55 -25.46 -10.78
N LYS A 5 7.49 -25.38 -11.59
CA LYS A 5 6.60 -24.23 -11.59
C LYS A 5 6.11 -23.99 -10.17
N LEU A 6 6.08 -22.73 -9.71
CA LEU A 6 5.56 -22.38 -8.40
C LEU A 6 4.15 -22.97 -8.23
N ASN A 7 4.04 -24.02 -7.42
CA ASN A 7 2.76 -24.66 -7.11
C ASN A 7 2.23 -24.13 -5.79
N LEU A 8 1.27 -23.20 -5.86
CA LEU A 8 0.66 -22.58 -4.68
C LEU A 8 -0.08 -23.56 -3.76
N LEU A 9 -0.42 -24.76 -4.24
CA LEU A 9 -1.10 -25.80 -3.46
C LEU A 9 -0.12 -26.78 -2.81
N ASN A 10 1.18 -26.64 -3.02
CA ASN A 10 2.18 -27.52 -2.42
C ASN A 10 2.50 -27.10 -0.97
N PHE A 11 1.59 -27.38 -0.05
CA PHE A 11 1.76 -27.09 1.38
C PHE A 11 2.90 -27.87 2.06
N SER A 12 3.51 -28.84 1.40
CA SER A 12 4.71 -29.53 1.91
C SER A 12 5.93 -28.59 1.85
N ALA A 13 5.99 -27.66 0.89
CA ALA A 13 7.08 -26.72 0.74
C ALA A 13 7.02 -25.60 1.80
N PRO A 14 8.08 -25.40 2.61
CA PRO A 14 8.08 -24.36 3.66
C PRO A 14 7.79 -22.95 3.14
N ARG A 15 8.31 -22.61 1.94
CA ARG A 15 8.09 -21.31 1.29
C ARG A 15 6.62 -21.05 0.95
N ILE A 16 5.88 -22.09 0.51
CA ILE A 16 4.45 -21.99 0.18
C ILE A 16 3.64 -21.82 1.46
N ARG A 17 3.94 -22.58 2.52
CA ARG A 17 3.30 -22.38 3.83
C ARG A 17 3.50 -20.97 4.36
N LEU A 18 4.72 -20.43 4.20
CA LEU A 18 5.01 -19.04 4.61
C LEU A 18 4.23 -18.03 3.78
N LEU A 19 4.15 -18.23 2.46
CA LEU A 19 3.35 -17.35 1.59
C LEU A 19 1.90 -17.29 2.05
N HIS A 20 1.29 -18.47 2.33
CA HIS A 20 -0.09 -18.51 2.84
C HIS A 20 -0.22 -17.86 4.22
N LEU A 21 0.71 -18.12 5.11
CA LEU A 21 0.74 -17.46 6.42
C LEU A 21 0.83 -15.92 6.29
N SER A 22 1.60 -15.44 5.32
CA SER A 22 1.85 -14.02 5.12
C SER A 22 0.68 -13.29 4.47
N TRP A 23 0.08 -13.84 3.40
CA TRP A 23 -1.06 -13.17 2.78
C TRP A 23 -2.30 -13.19 3.69
N VAL A 24 -2.49 -14.22 4.52
CA VAL A 24 -3.56 -14.21 5.53
C VAL A 24 -3.31 -13.13 6.59
N ALA A 25 -2.06 -12.93 7.03
CA ALA A 25 -1.72 -11.82 7.92
C ALA A 25 -2.10 -10.47 7.30
N PHE A 26 -1.75 -10.27 6.03
CA PHE A 26 -2.06 -9.04 5.30
C PHE A 26 -3.57 -8.88 5.04
N PHE A 27 -4.27 -9.96 4.72
CA PHE A 27 -5.73 -10.00 4.62
C PHE A 27 -6.40 -9.51 5.91
N ILE A 28 -5.94 -10.00 7.07
CA ILE A 28 -6.46 -9.58 8.37
C ILE A 28 -6.18 -8.09 8.63
N THR A 29 -4.99 -7.58 8.25
CA THR A 29 -4.73 -6.13 8.36
C THR A 29 -5.73 -5.33 7.55
N PHE A 30 -6.11 -5.78 6.36
CA PHE A 30 -7.10 -5.10 5.52
C PHE A 30 -8.53 -5.23 6.08
N VAL A 31 -8.89 -6.38 6.64
CA VAL A 31 -10.18 -6.54 7.36
C VAL A 31 -10.27 -5.52 8.49
N VAL A 32 -9.26 -5.40 9.33
CA VAL A 32 -9.21 -4.43 10.44
C VAL A 32 -9.22 -2.99 9.93
N TRP A 33 -8.40 -2.70 8.93
CA TRP A 33 -8.23 -1.34 8.38
C TRP A 33 -9.51 -0.81 7.75
N PHE A 34 -10.29 -1.68 7.08
CA PHE A 34 -11.53 -1.32 6.39
C PHE A 34 -12.80 -1.73 7.14
N SER A 35 -12.71 -2.22 8.38
CA SER A 35 -13.85 -2.72 9.16
C SER A 35 -15.00 -1.73 9.34
N HIS A 36 -14.72 -0.43 9.42
CA HIS A 36 -15.70 0.63 9.58
C HIS A 36 -16.50 0.93 8.29
N ALA A 37 -15.88 0.72 7.10
CA ALA A 37 -16.43 1.17 5.83
C ALA A 37 -17.84 0.57 5.53
N PRO A 38 -18.07 -0.75 5.66
CA PRO A 38 -19.38 -1.34 5.43
C PRO A 38 -20.42 -0.97 6.50
N LEU A 39 -19.97 -0.47 7.65
CA LEU A 39 -20.83 -0.08 8.77
C LEU A 39 -21.06 1.43 8.83
N MET A 40 -20.51 2.20 7.87
CA MET A 40 -20.54 3.66 7.89
C MET A 40 -21.96 4.23 7.86
N GLY A 41 -22.90 3.60 7.15
CA GLY A 41 -24.30 4.01 7.17
C GLY A 41 -24.90 3.95 8.58
N HIS A 42 -24.68 2.84 9.28
CA HIS A 42 -25.13 2.66 10.66
C HIS A 42 -24.40 3.60 11.66
N LEU A 43 -23.10 3.78 11.48
CA LEU A 43 -22.32 4.74 12.28
C LEU A 43 -22.84 6.17 12.12
N ARG A 44 -23.22 6.54 10.89
CA ARG A 44 -23.79 7.86 10.60
C ARG A 44 -25.09 8.09 11.36
N GLU A 45 -25.95 7.09 11.43
CA GLU A 45 -27.21 7.16 12.18
C GLU A 45 -27.00 7.20 13.69
N VAL A 46 -26.15 6.31 14.24
CA VAL A 46 -25.89 6.20 15.69
C VAL A 46 -25.23 7.46 16.26
N PHE A 47 -24.35 8.10 15.51
CA PHE A 47 -23.59 9.28 15.94
C PHE A 47 -24.10 10.60 15.34
N ASP A 48 -25.21 10.57 14.57
CA ASP A 48 -25.74 11.72 13.84
C ASP A 48 -24.65 12.47 13.04
N LEU A 49 -23.85 11.70 12.28
CA LEU A 49 -22.68 12.25 11.58
C LEU A 49 -23.11 13.07 10.36
N THR A 50 -22.55 14.27 10.26
CA THR A 50 -22.66 15.08 9.04
C THR A 50 -21.91 14.44 7.87
N THR A 51 -22.24 14.87 6.64
CA THR A 51 -21.52 14.40 5.44
C THR A 51 -20.02 14.74 5.50
N GLU A 52 -19.68 15.89 6.08
CA GLU A 52 -18.31 16.34 6.27
C GLU A 52 -17.55 15.44 7.26
N GLN A 53 -18.19 15.04 8.36
CA GLN A 53 -17.62 14.13 9.34
C GLN A 53 -17.37 12.72 8.76
N VAL A 54 -18.30 12.20 7.95
CA VAL A 54 -18.10 10.95 7.21
C VAL A 54 -16.89 11.05 6.26
N LYS A 55 -16.81 12.12 5.47
CA LYS A 55 -15.65 12.37 4.58
C LYS A 55 -14.35 12.47 5.37
N ALA A 56 -14.36 13.12 6.53
CA ALA A 56 -13.19 13.22 7.39
C ALA A 56 -12.71 11.84 7.87
N LEU A 57 -13.60 10.94 8.31
CA LEU A 57 -13.26 9.57 8.69
C LEU A 57 -12.64 8.78 7.53
N LEU A 58 -13.10 8.99 6.30
CA LEU A 58 -12.52 8.35 5.11
C LEU A 58 -11.11 8.85 4.80
N ILE A 59 -10.85 10.16 4.94
CA ILE A 59 -9.51 10.74 4.73
C ILE A 59 -8.54 10.30 5.82
N LEU A 60 -8.97 10.24 7.08
CA LEU A 60 -8.15 9.78 8.20
C LEU A 60 -7.65 8.34 8.02
N ASN A 61 -8.35 7.54 7.23
CA ASN A 61 -7.96 6.17 6.88
C ASN A 61 -6.54 6.07 6.31
N VAL A 62 -6.16 7.00 5.44
CA VAL A 62 -4.87 6.95 4.73
C VAL A 62 -3.81 7.86 5.35
N ALA A 63 -4.20 8.80 6.21
CA ALA A 63 -3.32 9.85 6.71
C ALA A 63 -2.08 9.27 7.43
N LEU A 64 -2.28 8.43 8.44
CA LEU A 64 -1.17 7.85 9.19
C LEU A 64 -0.43 6.74 8.42
N THR A 65 -1.06 6.15 7.41
CA THR A 65 -0.44 5.06 6.63
C THR A 65 0.79 5.54 5.85
N ILE A 66 0.81 6.80 5.41
CA ILE A 66 1.96 7.39 4.70
C ILE A 66 3.24 7.30 5.56
N PRO A 67 3.32 7.95 6.73
CA PRO A 67 4.51 7.86 7.56
C PRO A 67 4.71 6.47 8.16
N ALA A 68 3.64 5.73 8.45
CA ALA A 68 3.73 4.40 9.02
C ALA A 68 4.47 3.42 8.09
N ARG A 69 4.23 3.46 6.77
CA ARG A 69 4.95 2.60 5.80
C ARG A 69 6.45 2.84 5.81
N VAL A 70 6.89 4.09 5.90
CA VAL A 70 8.32 4.44 5.98
C VAL A 70 8.94 3.94 7.29
N VAL A 71 8.27 4.15 8.42
CA VAL A 71 8.75 3.71 9.73
C VAL A 71 8.77 2.18 9.82
N ILE A 72 7.69 1.51 9.45
CA ILE A 72 7.61 0.04 9.47
C ILE A 72 8.63 -0.57 8.50
N GLY A 73 8.90 0.04 7.35
CA GLY A 73 9.96 -0.37 6.43
C GLY A 73 11.34 -0.41 7.10
N SER A 74 11.68 0.61 7.88
CA SER A 74 12.93 0.66 8.65
C SER A 74 12.94 -0.37 9.79
N LEU A 75 11.80 -0.54 10.47
CA LEU A 75 11.69 -1.51 11.56
C LEU A 75 11.79 -2.95 11.07
N VAL A 76 11.19 -3.28 9.92
CA VAL A 76 11.24 -4.64 9.39
C VAL A 76 12.64 -5.02 8.95
N ASP A 77 13.40 -4.10 8.34
CA ASP A 77 14.79 -4.37 7.97
C ASP A 77 15.68 -4.60 9.20
N ARG A 78 15.40 -3.90 10.32
CA ARG A 78 16.17 -4.00 11.55
C ARG A 78 15.80 -5.23 12.39
N PHE A 79 14.51 -5.47 12.64
CA PHE A 79 14.03 -6.47 13.60
C PHE A 79 13.52 -7.76 12.94
N GLY A 80 13.35 -7.74 11.63
CA GLY A 80 12.85 -8.86 10.85
C GLY A 80 11.32 -8.93 10.77
N PRO A 81 10.80 -9.51 9.66
CA PRO A 81 9.38 -9.56 9.35
C PRO A 81 8.54 -10.28 10.40
N ARG A 82 9.06 -11.37 10.99
CA ARG A 82 8.36 -12.17 11.99
C ARG A 82 7.90 -11.32 13.16
N ILE A 83 8.83 -10.58 13.77
CA ILE A 83 8.53 -9.75 14.95
C ILE A 83 7.64 -8.59 14.56
N VAL A 84 8.01 -7.86 13.50
CA VAL A 84 7.32 -6.63 13.11
C VAL A 84 5.88 -6.93 12.70
N PHE A 85 5.61 -7.98 11.91
CA PHE A 85 4.25 -8.29 11.47
C PHE A 85 3.36 -8.76 12.61
N GLY A 86 3.85 -9.70 13.43
CA GLY A 86 3.08 -10.20 14.56
C GLY A 86 2.76 -9.09 15.55
N THR A 87 3.75 -8.23 15.89
CA THR A 87 3.55 -7.08 16.77
C THR A 87 2.59 -6.05 16.16
N LEU A 88 2.69 -5.77 14.87
CA LEU A 88 1.79 -4.84 14.17
C LEU A 88 0.35 -5.30 14.23
N LEU A 89 0.09 -6.59 14.01
CA LEU A 89 -1.26 -7.18 14.14
C LEU A 89 -1.80 -7.07 15.56
N MET A 90 -0.98 -7.41 16.56
CA MET A 90 -1.38 -7.34 17.96
C MET A 90 -1.64 -5.90 18.41
N LEU A 91 -0.75 -4.95 18.08
CA LEU A 91 -0.92 -3.54 18.39
C LEU A 91 -2.09 -2.92 17.61
N GLY A 92 -2.38 -3.39 16.39
CA GLY A 92 -3.52 -2.95 15.60
C GLY A 92 -4.88 -3.30 16.22
N ALA A 93 -4.92 -4.33 17.06
CA ALA A 93 -6.13 -4.65 17.81
C ALA A 93 -6.52 -3.55 18.83
N LEU A 94 -5.55 -2.84 19.41
CA LEU A 94 -5.81 -1.81 20.42
C LEU A 94 -6.66 -0.63 19.87
N PRO A 95 -6.26 0.08 18.79
CA PRO A 95 -7.10 1.12 18.24
C PRO A 95 -8.39 0.58 17.61
N CYS A 96 -8.43 -0.70 17.18
CA CYS A 96 -9.66 -1.35 16.74
C CYS A 96 -10.68 -1.49 17.86
N TRP A 97 -10.25 -1.97 19.03
CA TRP A 97 -11.11 -2.04 20.23
C TRP A 97 -11.49 -0.66 20.74
N ALA A 98 -10.55 0.30 20.73
CA ALA A 98 -10.85 1.68 21.11
C ALA A 98 -11.89 2.32 20.16
N PHE A 99 -11.83 2.03 18.85
CA PHE A 99 -12.86 2.44 17.89
C PHE A 99 -14.23 1.83 18.21
N ALA A 100 -14.26 0.54 18.53
CA ALA A 100 -15.49 -0.15 18.92
C ALA A 100 -16.11 0.40 20.23
N MET A 101 -15.31 0.98 21.11
CA MET A 101 -15.76 1.59 22.38
C MET A 101 -16.05 3.10 22.26
N ALA A 102 -15.86 3.71 21.08
CA ALA A 102 -16.09 5.13 20.88
C ALA A 102 -17.55 5.52 21.13
N ASN A 103 -17.75 6.68 21.77
CA ASN A 103 -19.06 7.26 22.08
C ASN A 103 -19.21 8.68 21.52
N THR A 104 -18.15 9.25 20.95
CA THR A 104 -18.17 10.57 20.29
C THR A 104 -17.48 10.51 18.96
N PHE A 105 -17.77 11.49 18.08
CA PHE A 105 -17.12 11.62 16.79
C PHE A 105 -15.59 11.78 16.91
N GLU A 106 -15.11 12.55 17.91
CA GLU A 106 -13.69 12.78 18.13
C GLU A 106 -12.96 11.47 18.47
N GLN A 107 -13.59 10.61 19.29
CA GLN A 107 -13.05 9.29 19.60
C GLN A 107 -13.00 8.41 18.34
N LEU A 108 -14.04 8.42 17.51
CA LEU A 108 -14.02 7.74 16.20
C LEU A 108 -12.88 8.26 15.33
N ALA A 109 -12.72 9.59 15.22
CA ALA A 109 -11.71 10.22 14.38
C ALA A 109 -10.28 9.88 14.83
N VAL A 110 -9.98 10.00 16.12
CA VAL A 110 -8.66 9.67 16.69
C VAL A 110 -8.32 8.20 16.51
N THR A 111 -9.24 7.31 16.86
CA THR A 111 -9.01 5.86 16.73
C THR A 111 -8.92 5.44 15.27
N ARG A 112 -9.67 6.10 14.38
CA ARG A 112 -9.57 5.89 12.93
C ARG A 112 -8.22 6.31 12.35
N LEU A 113 -7.71 7.46 12.79
CA LEU A 113 -6.35 7.89 12.45
C LEU A 113 -5.32 6.84 12.89
N LEU A 114 -5.40 6.40 14.14
CA LEU A 114 -4.48 5.39 14.68
C LEU A 114 -4.56 4.06 13.92
N LEU A 115 -5.75 3.61 13.52
CA LEU A 115 -5.90 2.40 12.70
C LEU A 115 -5.15 2.49 11.36
N GLY A 116 -4.87 3.68 10.85
CA GLY A 116 -4.12 3.87 9.61
C GLY A 116 -2.73 3.22 9.61
N PHE A 117 -2.09 3.01 10.77
CA PHE A 117 -0.77 2.37 10.82
C PHE A 117 -0.82 0.89 10.42
N VAL A 118 -1.95 0.21 10.58
CA VAL A 118 -2.12 -1.21 10.23
C VAL A 118 -1.93 -1.43 8.72
N GLY A 119 -2.25 -0.43 7.89
CA GLY A 119 -2.00 -0.47 6.45
C GLY A 119 -0.52 -0.58 6.05
N ALA A 120 0.41 -0.36 6.99
CA ALA A 120 1.84 -0.59 6.78
C ALA A 120 2.23 -2.08 6.83
N GLY A 121 1.33 -2.99 7.20
CA GLY A 121 1.56 -4.44 7.16
C GLY A 121 1.98 -4.95 5.79
N PHE A 122 1.54 -4.26 4.71
CA PHE A 122 1.97 -4.55 3.35
C PHE A 122 3.49 -4.63 3.18
N VAL A 123 4.21 -3.63 3.70
CA VAL A 123 5.67 -3.52 3.59
C VAL A 123 6.40 -4.70 4.23
N VAL A 124 5.85 -5.21 5.34
CA VAL A 124 6.45 -6.32 6.09
C VAL A 124 6.47 -7.61 5.28
N GLY A 125 5.36 -7.91 4.60
CA GLY A 125 5.29 -9.12 3.77
C GLY A 125 6.14 -9.02 2.51
N ILE A 126 6.25 -7.83 1.90
CA ILE A 126 7.17 -7.61 0.77
C ILE A 126 8.61 -8.00 1.16
N ARG A 127 9.06 -7.51 2.32
CA ARG A 127 10.37 -7.90 2.85
C ARG A 127 10.47 -9.41 3.09
N LEU A 128 9.44 -10.01 3.67
CA LEU A 128 9.41 -11.43 4.00
C LEU A 128 9.42 -12.32 2.75
N ILE A 129 8.58 -12.03 1.78
CA ILE A 129 8.50 -12.77 0.51
C ILE A 129 9.83 -12.67 -0.24
N GLY A 130 10.42 -11.49 -0.30
CA GLY A 130 11.74 -11.26 -0.88
C GLY A 130 12.84 -12.15 -0.28
N GLU A 131 12.76 -12.55 1.00
CA GLU A 131 13.73 -13.46 1.63
C GLU A 131 13.53 -14.95 1.28
N TRP A 132 12.29 -15.34 0.92
CA TRP A 132 11.94 -16.75 0.75
C TRP A 132 11.82 -17.19 -0.70
N PHE A 133 11.68 -16.25 -1.65
CA PHE A 133 11.46 -16.58 -3.05
C PHE A 133 12.63 -16.12 -3.93
N PRO A 134 13.05 -16.95 -4.91
CA PRO A 134 14.06 -16.55 -5.88
C PRO A 134 13.51 -15.49 -6.84
N ALA A 135 14.39 -14.73 -7.49
CA ALA A 135 14.04 -13.64 -8.39
C ALA A 135 13.00 -14.00 -9.46
N ARG A 136 13.08 -15.23 -10.01
CA ARG A 136 12.16 -15.73 -11.06
C ARG A 136 10.74 -16.07 -10.58
N GLU A 137 10.48 -16.08 -9.27
CA GLU A 137 9.21 -16.45 -8.66
C GLU A 137 8.69 -15.38 -7.70
N VAL A 138 9.52 -14.40 -7.37
CA VAL A 138 9.21 -13.38 -6.36
C VAL A 138 8.02 -12.51 -6.78
N GLY A 139 7.90 -12.18 -8.06
CA GLY A 139 6.82 -11.36 -8.57
C GLY A 139 5.45 -12.03 -8.42
N LEU A 140 5.33 -13.32 -8.79
CA LEU A 140 4.10 -14.07 -8.56
C LEU A 140 3.77 -14.17 -7.06
N ALA A 141 4.78 -14.47 -6.22
CA ALA A 141 4.57 -14.58 -4.78
C ALA A 141 4.14 -13.25 -4.14
N GLU A 142 4.77 -12.13 -4.51
CA GLU A 142 4.40 -10.77 -4.09
C GLU A 142 2.99 -10.39 -4.59
N GLY A 143 2.66 -10.76 -5.82
CA GLY A 143 1.35 -10.54 -6.40
C GLY A 143 0.24 -11.30 -5.65
N VAL A 144 0.48 -12.56 -5.28
CA VAL A 144 -0.43 -13.36 -4.45
C VAL A 144 -0.56 -12.73 -3.06
N TYR A 145 0.56 -12.39 -2.42
CA TYR A 145 0.56 -11.74 -1.12
C TYR A 145 -0.25 -10.43 -1.14
N GLY A 146 0.03 -9.54 -2.08
CA GLY A 146 -0.63 -8.25 -2.17
C GLY A 146 -2.09 -8.35 -2.64
N GLY A 147 -2.36 -9.13 -3.69
CA GLY A 147 -3.70 -9.23 -4.27
C GLY A 147 -4.69 -9.94 -3.35
N TRP A 148 -4.30 -11.08 -2.79
CA TRP A 148 -5.16 -11.83 -1.86
C TRP A 148 -5.28 -11.14 -0.50
N GLY A 149 -4.23 -10.43 -0.07
CA GLY A 149 -4.29 -9.60 1.13
C GLY A 149 -5.25 -8.42 0.99
N ASN A 150 -5.18 -7.66 -0.12
CA ASN A 150 -6.09 -6.54 -0.39
C ASN A 150 -7.57 -6.97 -0.42
N PHE A 151 -7.85 -8.22 -0.79
CA PHE A 151 -9.21 -8.77 -0.77
C PHE A 151 -9.84 -8.75 0.64
N GLY A 152 -9.06 -8.58 1.71
CA GLY A 152 -9.57 -8.40 3.08
C GLY A 152 -10.56 -7.25 3.22
N SER A 153 -10.43 -6.18 2.45
CA SER A 153 -11.40 -5.07 2.43
C SER A 153 -12.76 -5.49 1.88
N ALA A 154 -12.76 -6.26 0.79
CA ALA A 154 -13.99 -6.81 0.21
C ALA A 154 -14.62 -7.86 1.14
N ALA A 155 -13.82 -8.71 1.77
CA ALA A 155 -14.29 -9.66 2.76
C ALA A 155 -14.94 -8.95 3.97
N ALA A 156 -14.35 -7.86 4.47
CA ALA A 156 -14.96 -7.03 5.50
C ALA A 156 -16.32 -6.46 5.05
N ALA A 157 -16.39 -5.95 3.81
CA ALA A 157 -17.61 -5.39 3.25
C ALA A 157 -18.76 -6.42 3.15
N ILE A 158 -18.43 -7.67 2.82
CA ILE A 158 -19.41 -8.75 2.68
C ILE A 158 -19.83 -9.32 4.05
N THR A 159 -18.88 -9.46 5.00
CA THR A 159 -19.13 -10.22 6.22
C THR A 159 -19.56 -9.37 7.42
N LEU A 160 -18.98 -8.17 7.61
CA LEU A 160 -19.20 -7.40 8.83
C LEU A 160 -20.62 -6.89 9.03
N PRO A 161 -21.41 -6.49 8.01
CA PRO A 161 -22.79 -6.17 8.21
C PRO A 161 -23.59 -7.35 8.76
N THR A 162 -23.36 -8.56 8.22
CA THR A 162 -24.00 -9.78 8.73
C THR A 162 -23.57 -10.10 10.17
N VAL A 163 -22.28 -9.95 10.48
CA VAL A 163 -21.77 -10.15 11.85
C VAL A 163 -22.41 -9.14 12.82
N ALA A 164 -22.55 -7.87 12.41
CA ALA A 164 -23.23 -6.86 13.22
C ALA A 164 -24.69 -7.22 13.48
N LEU A 165 -25.40 -7.72 12.48
CA LEU A 165 -26.79 -8.21 12.62
C LEU A 165 -26.89 -9.43 13.55
N MET A 166 -25.92 -10.36 13.48
CA MET A 166 -25.88 -11.55 14.36
C MET A 166 -25.73 -11.18 15.83
N PHE A 167 -24.92 -10.18 16.15
CA PHE A 167 -24.82 -9.67 17.53
C PHE A 167 -26.06 -8.87 17.94
N GLY A 168 -26.75 -8.26 16.99
CA GLY A 168 -28.02 -7.56 17.16
C GLY A 168 -27.93 -6.26 17.96
N GLY A 169 -29.08 -5.56 18.00
CA GLY A 169 -29.24 -4.31 18.76
C GLY A 169 -28.39 -3.16 18.24
N GLU A 170 -28.47 -2.02 18.92
CA GLU A 170 -27.74 -0.80 18.58
C GLU A 170 -26.20 -0.94 18.64
N ASN A 171 -25.69 -1.91 19.40
CA ASN A 171 -24.27 -2.16 19.62
C ASN A 171 -23.68 -3.28 18.73
N GLY A 172 -24.46 -3.87 17.82
CA GLY A 172 -23.98 -4.95 16.95
C GLY A 172 -22.72 -4.58 16.14
N TRP A 173 -22.65 -3.34 15.66
CA TRP A 173 -21.47 -2.82 14.96
C TRP A 173 -20.20 -2.81 15.81
N ARG A 174 -20.34 -2.54 17.13
CA ARG A 174 -19.20 -2.53 18.08
C ARG A 174 -18.58 -3.91 18.17
N TRP A 175 -19.40 -4.94 18.31
CA TRP A 175 -18.95 -6.33 18.38
C TRP A 175 -18.37 -6.81 17.07
N ALA A 176 -18.98 -6.41 15.94
CA ALA A 176 -18.44 -6.72 14.61
C ALA A 176 -17.02 -6.16 14.42
N ILE A 177 -16.80 -4.89 14.77
CA ILE A 177 -15.45 -4.28 14.70
C ILE A 177 -14.52 -4.90 15.74
N ALA A 178 -14.93 -5.06 16.99
CA ALA A 178 -14.10 -5.64 18.04
C ALA A 178 -13.64 -7.06 17.70
N SER A 179 -14.48 -7.87 17.05
CA SER A 179 -14.15 -9.23 16.61
C SER A 179 -12.98 -9.25 15.62
N THR A 180 -12.87 -8.25 14.75
CA THR A 180 -11.74 -8.13 13.82
C THR A 180 -10.43 -7.84 14.56
N GLY A 181 -10.48 -7.05 15.64
CA GLY A 181 -9.35 -6.81 16.53
C GLY A 181 -8.91 -8.09 17.26
N VAL A 182 -9.88 -8.90 17.76
CA VAL A 182 -9.57 -10.21 18.37
C VAL A 182 -8.90 -11.13 17.35
N LEU A 183 -9.43 -11.21 16.13
CA LEU A 183 -8.83 -12.00 15.04
C LEU A 183 -7.39 -11.56 14.76
N ALA A 184 -7.14 -10.25 14.66
CA ALA A 184 -5.81 -9.71 14.42
C ALA A 184 -4.84 -10.03 15.56
N PHE A 185 -5.27 -9.89 16.82
CA PHE A 185 -4.46 -10.20 17.98
C PHE A 185 -4.06 -11.67 18.03
N LEU A 186 -5.03 -12.57 17.90
CA LEU A 186 -4.79 -14.02 17.92
C LEU A 186 -3.91 -14.46 16.75
N TYR A 187 -4.17 -13.93 15.56
CA TYR A 187 -3.35 -14.24 14.39
C TYR A 187 -1.94 -13.67 14.51
N GLY A 188 -1.78 -12.49 15.12
CA GLY A 188 -0.47 -11.91 15.43
C GLY A 188 0.38 -12.81 16.33
N MET A 189 -0.21 -13.38 17.39
CA MET A 189 0.45 -14.38 18.24
C MET A 189 0.81 -15.65 17.46
N PHE A 190 -0.13 -16.15 16.66
CA PHE A 190 0.10 -17.33 15.82
C PHE A 190 1.23 -17.08 14.80
N PHE A 191 1.25 -15.90 14.17
CA PHE A 191 2.30 -15.49 13.25
C PHE A 191 3.67 -15.44 13.93
N LEU A 192 3.77 -14.83 15.11
CA LEU A 192 5.00 -14.82 15.91
C LEU A 192 5.51 -16.23 16.22
N TRP A 193 4.62 -17.15 16.47
CA TRP A 193 4.98 -18.54 16.78
C TRP A 193 5.44 -19.32 15.53
N ARG A 194 4.76 -19.15 14.39
CA ARG A 194 4.96 -19.99 13.19
C ARG A 194 5.88 -19.44 12.13
N ALA A 195 5.94 -18.10 11.99
CA ALA A 195 6.74 -17.46 10.95
C ALA A 195 8.25 -17.53 11.27
N ARG A 196 9.05 -17.45 10.21
CA ARG A 196 10.50 -17.28 10.27
C ARG A 196 10.90 -16.18 9.31
N ASN A 197 11.96 -15.42 9.65
CA ASN A 197 12.42 -14.33 8.79
C ASN A 197 13.01 -14.84 7.48
N THR A 198 13.78 -15.95 7.55
CA THR A 198 14.50 -16.54 6.41
C THR A 198 14.31 -18.05 6.39
N PRO A 199 14.59 -18.71 5.25
CA PRO A 199 14.75 -20.16 5.19
C PRO A 199 15.81 -20.67 6.17
N VAL A 200 15.73 -21.94 6.54
CA VAL A 200 16.73 -22.57 7.42
C VAL A 200 18.10 -22.54 6.75
N GLY A 201 19.09 -22.01 7.46
CA GLY A 201 20.47 -21.87 6.96
C GLY A 201 20.74 -20.62 6.14
N ALA A 202 19.73 -19.78 5.87
CA ALA A 202 19.93 -18.50 5.20
C ALA A 202 20.12 -17.36 6.20
N SER A 203 21.01 -16.43 5.88
CA SER A 203 21.27 -15.22 6.67
C SER A 203 20.17 -14.16 6.42
N TYR A 204 19.83 -13.41 7.46
CA TYR A 204 18.99 -12.23 7.33
C TYR A 204 19.86 -10.98 7.21
N PHE A 205 19.86 -10.35 6.04
CA PHE A 205 20.70 -9.18 5.79
C PHE A 205 20.06 -7.92 6.40
N LYS A 206 20.80 -7.24 7.27
CA LYS A 206 20.39 -6.00 7.93
C LYS A 206 21.08 -4.79 7.32
N PRO A 207 20.43 -3.62 7.29
CA PRO A 207 21.10 -2.37 6.87
C PRO A 207 22.23 -2.04 7.85
N LYS A 208 23.32 -1.45 7.34
CA LYS A 208 24.45 -0.98 8.17
C LYS A 208 23.97 0.16 9.10
N LYS A 209 23.10 1.05 8.62
CA LYS A 209 22.47 2.14 9.38
C LYS A 209 20.95 2.06 9.20
N SER A 210 20.21 1.85 10.27
CA SER A 210 18.75 1.57 10.21
C SER A 210 17.85 2.81 10.29
N SER A 211 18.43 3.99 10.46
CA SER A 211 17.67 5.21 10.76
C SER A 211 17.28 6.04 9.52
N ALA A 212 17.84 5.73 8.36
CA ALA A 212 17.50 6.31 7.07
C ALA A 212 17.95 5.37 5.94
N LEU A 213 17.35 5.48 4.77
CA LEU A 213 17.76 4.74 3.58
C LEU A 213 19.20 5.14 3.21
N GLU A 214 20.11 4.17 3.13
CA GLU A 214 21.48 4.37 2.71
C GLU A 214 21.52 4.59 1.19
N VAL A 215 22.27 5.58 0.71
CA VAL A 215 22.43 5.84 -0.73
C VAL A 215 23.91 5.79 -1.15
N SER A 216 24.15 5.53 -2.43
CA SER A 216 25.48 5.23 -2.97
C SER A 216 26.28 6.46 -3.38
N THR A 217 25.61 7.59 -3.70
CA THR A 217 26.25 8.82 -4.19
C THR A 217 25.64 10.08 -3.58
N LYS A 218 26.37 11.21 -3.64
CA LYS A 218 25.84 12.52 -3.24
C LYS A 218 24.63 12.93 -4.11
N ARG A 219 24.62 12.57 -5.39
CA ARG A 219 23.51 12.82 -6.30
C ARG A 219 22.26 12.06 -5.84
N ASP A 220 22.43 10.78 -5.48
CA ASP A 220 21.34 9.96 -4.95
C ASP A 220 20.81 10.52 -3.63
N LEU A 221 21.68 11.08 -2.76
CA LEU A 221 21.25 11.73 -1.52
C LEU A 221 20.33 12.92 -1.79
N TYR A 222 20.72 13.84 -2.68
CA TYR A 222 19.86 14.97 -3.03
C TYR A 222 18.56 14.52 -3.67
N PHE A 223 18.62 13.49 -4.49
CA PHE A 223 17.43 12.93 -5.14
C PHE A 223 16.50 12.25 -4.12
N TYR A 224 17.03 11.49 -3.17
CA TYR A 224 16.26 10.90 -2.06
C TYR A 224 15.58 11.97 -1.21
N LEU A 225 16.29 13.05 -0.85
CA LEU A 225 15.69 14.15 -0.10
C LEU A 225 14.57 14.85 -0.90
N ALA A 226 14.78 15.08 -2.19
CA ALA A 226 13.76 15.66 -3.07
C ALA A 226 12.51 14.75 -3.16
N MET A 227 12.71 13.44 -3.32
CA MET A 227 11.62 12.45 -3.35
C MET A 227 10.94 12.27 -1.98
N SER A 228 11.51 12.76 -0.88
CA SER A 228 10.82 12.77 0.41
C SER A 228 9.80 13.92 0.55
N ILE A 229 9.95 15.01 -0.21
CA ILE A 229 9.08 16.21 -0.12
C ILE A 229 7.61 15.89 -0.43
N PRO A 230 7.25 15.13 -1.50
CA PRO A 230 5.85 14.82 -1.80
C PRO A 230 5.11 14.10 -0.68
N LEU A 231 5.79 13.27 0.13
CA LEU A 231 5.19 12.56 1.26
C LEU A 231 4.70 13.54 2.33
N TYR A 232 5.50 14.55 2.66
CA TYR A 232 5.12 15.58 3.62
C TYR A 232 4.09 16.55 3.03
N ALA A 233 4.22 16.88 1.75
CA ALA A 233 3.23 17.69 1.05
C ALA A 233 1.84 17.02 1.10
N ALA A 234 1.75 15.72 0.90
CA ALA A 234 0.50 14.98 1.03
C ALA A 234 -0.10 15.09 2.45
N LEU A 235 0.73 15.00 3.50
CA LEU A 235 0.26 15.18 4.88
C LEU A 235 -0.25 16.60 5.13
N LEU A 236 0.41 17.62 4.58
CA LEU A 236 -0.04 19.01 4.66
C LEU A 236 -1.37 19.22 3.92
N VAL A 237 -1.55 18.59 2.75
CA VAL A 237 -2.82 18.58 2.00
C VAL A 237 -3.93 17.95 2.83
N ILE A 238 -3.67 16.82 3.52
CA ILE A 238 -4.65 16.20 4.43
C ILE A 238 -5.04 17.18 5.55
N VAL A 239 -4.06 17.81 6.21
CA VAL A 239 -4.32 18.78 7.29
C VAL A 239 -5.12 19.98 6.77
N TRP A 240 -4.80 20.51 5.59
CA TRP A 240 -5.59 21.55 4.94
C TRP A 240 -7.02 21.08 4.66
N ARG A 241 -7.19 19.85 4.14
CA ARG A 241 -8.49 19.31 3.78
C ARG A 241 -9.39 19.07 5.01
N LEU A 242 -8.81 18.65 6.13
CA LEU A 242 -9.52 18.44 7.38
C LEU A 242 -9.71 19.75 8.20
N GLY A 243 -9.05 20.82 7.80
CA GLY A 243 -9.04 22.10 8.49
C GLY A 243 -10.30 22.95 8.30
N PRO A 244 -10.33 24.15 8.95
CA PRO A 244 -11.51 25.00 9.05
C PRO A 244 -12.07 25.49 7.70
N SER A 245 -11.19 25.62 6.70
CA SER A 245 -11.59 26.10 5.36
C SER A 245 -12.27 25.03 4.49
N ASN A 246 -12.32 23.78 4.96
CA ASN A 246 -12.89 22.64 4.21
C ASN A 246 -13.83 21.80 5.07
N LEU A 247 -13.33 20.71 5.68
CA LEU A 247 -14.19 19.76 6.43
C LEU A 247 -14.40 20.16 7.89
N SER A 248 -13.71 21.19 8.38
CA SER A 248 -13.87 21.75 9.73
C SER A 248 -13.77 20.72 10.87
N LEU A 249 -12.94 19.66 10.68
CA LEU A 249 -12.73 18.65 11.72
C LEU A 249 -12.08 19.24 12.98
N PHE A 250 -11.27 20.27 12.81
CA PHE A 250 -10.57 20.97 13.90
C PHE A 250 -10.41 22.49 13.58
N GLY A 251 -10.21 23.29 14.63
CA GLY A 251 -10.04 24.72 14.49
C GLY A 251 -8.66 25.17 13.98
N SER A 252 -8.51 26.45 13.67
CA SER A 252 -7.29 27.04 13.09
C SER A 252 -6.04 26.79 13.94
N THR A 253 -6.16 26.87 15.28
CA THR A 253 -5.02 26.60 16.18
C THR A 253 -4.49 25.19 16.01
N ALA A 254 -5.36 24.17 15.98
CA ALA A 254 -4.96 22.78 15.77
C ALA A 254 -4.35 22.60 14.38
N GLN A 255 -4.88 23.27 13.36
CA GLN A 255 -4.30 23.25 12.00
C GLN A 255 -2.85 23.75 12.00
N TYR A 256 -2.58 24.90 12.61
CA TYR A 256 -1.21 25.44 12.67
C TYR A 256 -0.27 24.55 13.47
N VAL A 257 -0.74 23.96 14.57
CA VAL A 257 0.05 23.01 15.38
C VAL A 257 0.39 21.76 14.56
N LEU A 258 -0.57 21.18 13.82
CA LEU A 258 -0.33 20.03 12.97
C LEU A 258 0.62 20.35 11.81
N ILE A 259 0.48 21.51 11.17
CA ILE A 259 1.42 21.97 10.13
C ILE A 259 2.83 22.08 10.71
N ALA A 260 2.98 22.76 11.86
CA ALA A 260 4.27 22.91 12.53
C ALA A 260 4.89 21.56 12.90
N LEU A 261 4.08 20.61 13.38
CA LEU A 261 4.51 19.24 13.69
C LEU A 261 5.01 18.51 12.45
N ILE A 262 4.26 18.55 11.35
CA ILE A 262 4.63 17.88 10.08
C ILE A 262 5.93 18.49 9.53
N LEU A 263 6.05 19.81 9.51
CA LEU A 263 7.27 20.49 9.06
C LEU A 263 8.47 20.16 9.95
N SER A 264 8.28 20.11 11.27
CA SER A 264 9.33 19.70 12.21
C SER A 264 9.76 18.25 11.97
N LEU A 265 8.82 17.33 11.77
CA LEU A 265 9.12 15.93 11.42
C LEU A 265 9.86 15.83 10.09
N ALA A 266 9.47 16.61 9.08
CA ALA A 266 10.15 16.67 7.80
C ALA A 266 11.61 17.12 7.96
N ILE A 267 11.84 18.22 8.69
CA ILE A 267 13.19 18.73 8.95
C ILE A 267 14.03 17.71 9.71
N LEU A 268 13.47 17.09 10.75
CA LEU A 268 14.18 16.09 11.55
C LEU A 268 14.54 14.86 10.72
N GLN A 269 13.61 14.32 9.95
CA GLN A 269 13.82 13.12 9.14
C GLN A 269 14.77 13.38 7.98
N MET A 270 14.61 14.50 7.27
CA MET A 270 15.53 14.89 6.20
C MET A 270 16.92 15.22 6.74
N GLY A 271 17.01 15.89 7.89
CA GLY A 271 18.26 16.15 8.60
C GLY A 271 18.95 14.87 9.06
N GLN A 272 18.19 13.87 9.50
CA GLN A 272 18.72 12.56 9.86
C GLN A 272 19.21 11.80 8.63
N ALA A 273 18.44 11.77 7.54
CA ALA A 273 18.84 11.20 6.26
C ALA A 273 20.14 11.83 5.73
N TRP A 274 20.24 13.16 5.83
CA TRP A 274 21.45 13.89 5.48
C TRP A 274 22.67 13.46 6.32
N ARG A 275 22.53 13.44 7.66
CA ARG A 275 23.63 13.08 8.57
C ARG A 275 24.12 11.65 8.31
N VAL A 276 23.19 10.68 8.28
CA VAL A 276 23.52 9.27 8.06
C VAL A 276 24.26 9.08 6.75
N ASN A 277 23.75 9.66 5.67
CA ASN A 277 24.33 9.48 4.35
C ASN A 277 25.61 10.29 4.14
N ARG A 278 25.74 11.48 4.77
CA ARG A 278 26.99 12.25 4.74
C ARG A 278 28.16 11.48 5.35
N GLU A 279 27.92 10.80 6.46
CA GLU A 279 28.94 9.95 7.11
C GLU A 279 29.24 8.72 6.24
N HIS A 280 28.21 8.01 5.81
CA HIS A 280 28.33 6.82 4.95
C HIS A 280 29.12 7.12 3.66
N LEU A 281 28.84 8.24 3.01
CA LEU A 281 29.54 8.65 1.79
C LEU A 281 30.96 9.15 2.02
N LYS A 282 31.31 9.62 3.24
CA LYS A 282 32.70 9.97 3.61
C LYS A 282 33.55 8.74 3.86
N GLU A 283 33.00 7.70 4.48
CA GLU A 283 33.65 6.41 4.72
C GLU A 283 33.94 5.67 3.42
N GLY A 284 33.27 6.06 2.32
CA GLY A 284 33.33 5.38 1.04
C GLY A 284 32.33 4.24 0.95
N VAL A 285 31.63 4.15 -0.18
CA VAL A 285 30.68 3.06 -0.42
C VAL A 285 31.36 1.97 -1.22
N GLU A 286 31.48 0.79 -0.63
CA GLU A 286 32.06 -0.38 -1.28
C GLU A 286 31.25 -0.77 -2.53
N GLU A 287 31.88 -1.34 -3.55
CA GLU A 287 31.25 -1.62 -4.83
C GLU A 287 30.03 -2.53 -4.68
N HIS A 288 30.11 -3.53 -3.83
CA HIS A 288 29.01 -4.46 -3.56
C HIS A 288 27.83 -3.82 -2.82
N ASP A 289 28.02 -2.67 -2.18
CA ASP A 289 26.97 -1.93 -1.47
C ASP A 289 26.23 -0.94 -2.36
N ARG A 290 26.76 -0.65 -3.54
CA ARG A 290 26.21 0.36 -4.44
C ARG A 290 24.91 -0.10 -5.09
N TYR A 291 23.97 0.82 -5.18
CA TYR A 291 22.76 0.72 -5.99
C TYR A 291 22.36 2.13 -6.48
N ASN A 292 21.48 2.21 -7.45
CA ASN A 292 21.05 3.48 -8.03
C ASN A 292 19.69 3.87 -7.47
N PHE A 293 19.63 4.94 -6.67
CA PHE A 293 18.38 5.43 -6.08
C PHE A 293 17.33 5.83 -7.13
N LYS A 294 17.75 6.17 -8.36
CA LYS A 294 16.83 6.40 -9.48
C LYS A 294 15.85 5.24 -9.68
N GLN A 295 16.27 4.00 -9.42
CA GLN A 295 15.40 2.83 -9.55
C GLN A 295 14.24 2.88 -8.54
N VAL A 296 14.53 3.28 -7.31
CA VAL A 296 13.51 3.48 -6.26
C VAL A 296 12.54 4.59 -6.68
N ALA A 297 13.04 5.74 -7.13
CA ALA A 297 12.21 6.87 -7.55
C ALA A 297 11.27 6.52 -8.72
N ILE A 298 11.71 5.69 -9.66
CA ILE A 298 10.87 5.21 -10.78
C ILE A 298 9.73 4.32 -10.24
N LEU A 299 10.03 3.44 -9.27
CA LEU A 299 9.01 2.60 -8.63
C LEU A 299 8.06 3.41 -7.76
N ASP A 300 8.54 4.45 -7.07
CA ASP A 300 7.73 5.43 -6.32
C ASP A 300 6.66 6.05 -7.24
N LEU A 301 7.08 6.61 -8.39
CA LEU A 301 6.17 7.21 -9.36
C LEU A 301 5.21 6.18 -9.97
N SER A 302 5.69 4.98 -10.26
CA SER A 302 4.86 3.92 -10.81
C SER A 302 3.77 3.48 -9.82
N TYR A 303 4.12 3.36 -8.53
CA TYR A 303 3.16 2.96 -7.50
C TYR A 303 2.22 4.11 -7.09
N LEU A 304 2.68 5.35 -7.17
CA LEU A 304 1.83 6.54 -7.03
C LEU A 304 0.65 6.48 -8.01
N VAL A 305 0.93 6.13 -9.27
CA VAL A 305 -0.10 6.11 -10.30
C VAL A 305 -0.95 4.83 -10.22
N THR A 306 -0.36 3.65 -9.99
CA THR A 306 -1.11 2.39 -9.92
C THR A 306 -1.97 2.33 -8.66
N PHE A 307 -1.39 2.17 -7.49
CA PHE A 307 -2.12 2.04 -6.22
C PHE A 307 -2.87 3.33 -5.83
N GLY A 308 -2.26 4.49 -6.09
CA GLY A 308 -2.91 5.78 -5.80
C GLY A 308 -4.20 5.96 -6.60
N SER A 309 -4.21 5.60 -7.87
CA SER A 309 -5.42 5.64 -8.68
C SER A 309 -6.43 4.56 -8.29
N GLU A 310 -5.98 3.35 -7.91
CA GLU A 310 -6.88 2.31 -7.41
C GLU A 310 -7.70 2.82 -6.23
N LEU A 311 -7.05 3.35 -5.20
CA LEU A 311 -7.74 3.83 -4.00
C LEU A 311 -8.72 4.97 -4.31
N ALA A 312 -8.35 5.89 -5.19
CA ALA A 312 -9.20 7.01 -5.57
C ALA A 312 -10.41 6.53 -6.39
N VAL A 313 -10.19 5.66 -7.38
CA VAL A 313 -11.26 5.17 -8.26
C VAL A 313 -12.23 4.25 -7.51
N VAL A 314 -11.74 3.31 -6.70
CA VAL A 314 -12.61 2.46 -5.86
C VAL A 314 -13.52 3.31 -4.97
N SER A 315 -13.03 4.44 -4.48
CA SER A 315 -13.81 5.34 -3.62
C SER A 315 -14.93 6.08 -4.36
N MET A 316 -14.74 6.42 -5.65
CA MET A 316 -15.68 7.25 -6.40
C MET A 316 -16.56 6.47 -7.39
N LEU A 317 -16.13 5.28 -7.80
CA LEU A 317 -16.77 4.53 -8.89
C LEU A 317 -18.25 4.17 -8.63
N PRO A 318 -18.66 3.80 -7.39
CA PRO A 318 -20.09 3.56 -7.11
C PRO A 318 -20.95 4.78 -7.40
N LEU A 319 -20.53 5.96 -6.93
CA LEU A 319 -21.26 7.21 -7.17
C LEU A 319 -21.25 7.57 -8.65
N PHE A 320 -20.12 7.42 -9.33
CA PHE A 320 -20.00 7.65 -10.77
C PHE A 320 -20.99 6.80 -11.57
N PHE A 321 -21.14 5.51 -11.26
CA PHE A 321 -22.12 4.64 -11.93
C PHE A 321 -23.55 5.02 -11.59
N ALA A 322 -23.84 5.35 -10.32
CA ALA A 322 -25.18 5.80 -9.91
C ALA A 322 -25.59 7.06 -10.69
N ASP A 323 -24.72 8.07 -10.72
CA ASP A 323 -25.00 9.36 -11.36
C ASP A 323 -25.05 9.25 -12.90
N THR A 324 -24.12 8.47 -13.50
CA THR A 324 -24.01 8.39 -14.97
C THR A 324 -25.12 7.56 -15.59
N PHE A 325 -25.56 6.49 -14.94
CA PHE A 325 -26.54 5.54 -15.50
C PHE A 325 -27.89 5.53 -14.77
N GLY A 326 -28.07 6.40 -13.75
CA GLY A 326 -29.31 6.45 -12.97
C GLY A 326 -29.56 5.17 -12.16
N LEU A 327 -28.51 4.53 -11.63
CA LEU A 327 -28.62 3.26 -10.93
C LEU A 327 -28.92 3.46 -9.44
N GLU A 328 -29.67 2.53 -8.87
CA GLU A 328 -29.81 2.40 -7.43
C GLU A 328 -28.44 2.18 -6.76
N PRO A 329 -28.18 2.79 -5.58
CA PRO A 329 -26.88 2.76 -4.94
C PRO A 329 -26.31 1.34 -4.71
N VAL A 330 -27.16 0.37 -4.39
CA VAL A 330 -26.75 -1.03 -4.18
C VAL A 330 -26.25 -1.65 -5.48
N THR A 331 -26.98 -1.45 -6.58
CA THR A 331 -26.61 -1.94 -7.91
C THR A 331 -25.34 -1.28 -8.41
N ALA A 332 -25.22 0.04 -8.25
CA ALA A 332 -24.03 0.79 -8.61
C ALA A 332 -22.79 0.31 -7.82
N GLY A 333 -22.93 0.09 -6.52
CA GLY A 333 -21.87 -0.46 -5.67
C GLY A 333 -21.45 -1.87 -6.08
N LEU A 334 -22.42 -2.74 -6.40
CA LEU A 334 -22.13 -4.10 -6.86
C LEU A 334 -21.34 -4.10 -8.17
N LEU A 335 -21.74 -3.30 -9.16
CA LEU A 335 -21.04 -3.20 -10.44
C LEU A 335 -19.65 -2.58 -10.28
N ALA A 336 -19.51 -1.56 -9.44
CA ALA A 336 -18.23 -0.93 -9.12
C ALA A 336 -17.26 -1.89 -8.41
N SER A 337 -17.78 -2.83 -7.61
CA SER A 337 -16.95 -3.81 -6.88
C SER A 337 -16.14 -4.71 -7.81
N GLY A 338 -16.59 -4.90 -9.07
CA GLY A 338 -15.83 -5.62 -10.10
C GLY A 338 -14.43 -5.07 -10.31
N TYR A 339 -14.26 -3.76 -10.16
CA TYR A 339 -12.95 -3.10 -10.22
C TYR A 339 -12.00 -3.63 -9.13
N ALA A 340 -12.45 -3.68 -7.88
CA ALA A 340 -11.63 -4.18 -6.76
C ALA A 340 -11.43 -5.71 -6.80
N PHE A 341 -12.41 -6.45 -7.32
CA PHE A 341 -12.32 -7.91 -7.46
C PHE A 341 -11.17 -8.37 -8.36
N MET A 342 -10.78 -7.54 -9.32
CA MET A 342 -9.66 -7.84 -10.20
C MET A 342 -8.33 -8.06 -9.45
N ASN A 343 -8.19 -7.56 -8.22
CA ASN A 343 -6.99 -7.77 -7.38
C ASN A 343 -6.63 -9.25 -7.18
N LEU A 344 -7.63 -10.14 -7.12
CA LEU A 344 -7.40 -11.57 -6.91
C LEU A 344 -6.59 -12.22 -8.04
N ALA A 345 -6.76 -11.74 -9.27
CA ALA A 345 -6.11 -12.29 -10.45
C ALA A 345 -5.09 -11.34 -11.08
N ALA A 346 -5.40 -10.05 -11.16
CA ALA A 346 -4.57 -9.07 -11.86
C ALA A 346 -3.23 -8.84 -11.16
N ARG A 347 -3.22 -8.69 -9.84
CA ARG A 347 -1.98 -8.44 -9.10
C ARG A 347 -1.02 -9.64 -9.13
N PRO A 348 -1.46 -10.89 -8.86
CA PRO A 348 -0.64 -12.07 -9.12
C PRO A 348 -0.20 -12.19 -10.59
N GLY A 349 -1.12 -11.90 -11.52
CA GLY A 349 -0.86 -11.92 -12.96
C GLY A 349 0.23 -10.94 -13.38
N GLY A 350 0.20 -9.71 -12.85
CA GLY A 350 1.24 -8.70 -13.10
C GLY A 350 2.61 -9.09 -12.56
N GLY A 351 2.65 -9.66 -11.36
CA GLY A 351 3.87 -10.23 -10.79
C GLY A 351 4.43 -11.37 -11.65
N TRP A 352 3.57 -12.30 -12.07
CA TRP A 352 3.94 -13.40 -12.96
C TRP A 352 4.43 -12.91 -14.36
N LEU A 353 3.75 -11.93 -14.95
CA LEU A 353 4.19 -11.32 -16.19
C LEU A 353 5.59 -10.71 -16.04
N SER A 354 5.82 -10.04 -14.92
CA SER A 354 7.09 -9.44 -14.57
C SER A 354 8.20 -10.48 -14.40
N ASP A 355 7.92 -11.61 -13.73
CA ASP A 355 8.85 -12.73 -13.59
C ASP A 355 9.21 -13.37 -14.93
N LYS A 356 8.23 -13.49 -15.85
CA LYS A 356 8.38 -14.24 -17.10
C LYS A 356 8.94 -13.42 -18.24
N PHE A 357 8.53 -12.15 -18.38
CA PHE A 357 8.84 -11.32 -19.54
C PHE A 357 9.83 -10.19 -19.25
N GLY A 358 10.29 -10.08 -18.00
CA GLY A 358 11.19 -9.03 -17.52
C GLY A 358 10.45 -7.87 -16.84
N ARG A 359 11.14 -7.26 -15.87
CA ARG A 359 10.56 -6.25 -14.96
C ARG A 359 10.16 -4.98 -15.68
N LYS A 360 11.12 -4.40 -16.42
CA LYS A 360 10.95 -3.17 -17.18
C LYS A 360 9.89 -3.31 -18.26
N LYS A 361 9.97 -4.37 -19.08
CA LYS A 361 9.05 -4.58 -20.22
C LYS A 361 7.61 -4.74 -19.74
N SER A 362 7.40 -5.54 -18.70
CA SER A 362 6.07 -5.74 -18.11
C SER A 362 5.51 -4.43 -17.58
N LEU A 363 6.31 -3.65 -16.85
CA LEU A 363 5.88 -2.38 -16.28
C LEU A 363 5.53 -1.35 -17.36
N ILE A 364 6.29 -1.28 -18.46
CA ILE A 364 5.97 -0.43 -19.63
C ILE A 364 4.61 -0.79 -20.20
N ILE A 365 4.35 -2.08 -20.45
CA ILE A 365 3.09 -2.54 -21.04
C ILE A 365 1.91 -2.25 -20.10
N LEU A 366 2.08 -2.51 -18.82
CA LEU A 366 1.03 -2.33 -17.83
C LEU A 366 0.70 -0.85 -17.58
N LEU A 367 1.69 0.03 -17.53
CA LEU A 367 1.46 1.48 -17.43
C LEU A 367 0.86 2.08 -18.71
N ALA A 368 1.28 1.59 -19.88
CA ALA A 368 0.66 1.99 -21.13
C ALA A 368 -0.82 1.56 -21.19
N GLY A 369 -1.12 0.32 -20.79
CA GLY A 369 -2.50 -0.16 -20.67
C GLY A 369 -3.34 0.62 -19.68
N LEU A 370 -2.77 0.98 -18.52
CA LEU A 370 -3.40 1.85 -17.52
C LEU A 370 -3.70 3.24 -18.10
N MET A 371 -2.74 3.86 -18.79
CA MET A 371 -2.91 5.16 -19.45
C MET A 371 -4.07 5.12 -20.44
N VAL A 372 -4.09 4.12 -21.33
CA VAL A 372 -5.18 3.92 -22.30
C VAL A 372 -6.50 3.62 -21.59
N GLY A 373 -6.48 2.78 -20.56
CA GLY A 373 -7.66 2.40 -19.78
C GLY A 373 -8.35 3.61 -19.16
N TYR A 374 -7.60 4.49 -18.48
CA TYR A 374 -8.17 5.72 -17.93
C TYR A 374 -8.57 6.73 -19.00
N GLY A 375 -7.84 6.80 -20.12
CA GLY A 375 -8.25 7.57 -21.29
C GLY A 375 -9.59 7.08 -21.85
N LEU A 376 -9.84 5.78 -21.86
CA LEU A 376 -11.14 5.20 -22.23
C LEU A 376 -12.23 5.48 -21.20
N MET A 377 -11.91 5.32 -19.89
CA MET A 377 -12.86 5.62 -18.81
C MET A 377 -13.33 7.09 -18.83
N SER A 378 -12.49 8.02 -19.27
CA SER A 378 -12.86 9.43 -19.40
C SER A 378 -13.95 9.68 -20.43
N GLN A 379 -14.19 8.75 -21.35
CA GLN A 379 -15.22 8.85 -22.38
C GLN A 379 -16.56 8.22 -21.96
N ILE A 380 -16.61 7.54 -20.80
CA ILE A 380 -17.84 6.90 -20.32
C ILE A 380 -18.87 7.97 -20.00
N SER A 381 -20.05 7.82 -20.62
CA SER A 381 -21.21 8.71 -20.45
C SER A 381 -22.49 7.90 -20.37
N GLY A 382 -23.60 8.53 -20.02
CA GLY A 382 -24.92 7.87 -19.94
C GLY A 382 -25.44 7.28 -21.27
N THR A 383 -24.79 7.60 -22.38
CA THR A 383 -25.10 7.01 -23.70
C THR A 383 -24.43 5.66 -23.93
N TRP A 384 -23.47 5.27 -23.12
CA TRP A 384 -22.82 3.97 -23.23
C TRP A 384 -23.72 2.83 -22.77
N PRO A 385 -23.64 1.64 -23.40
CA PRO A 385 -24.21 0.44 -22.80
C PRO A 385 -23.55 0.17 -21.45
N LEU A 386 -24.35 0.01 -20.40
CA LEU A 386 -23.86 -0.20 -19.03
C LEU A 386 -22.83 -1.34 -18.93
N LEU A 387 -23.13 -2.47 -19.59
CA LEU A 387 -22.20 -3.61 -19.60
C LEU A 387 -20.84 -3.24 -20.18
N LEU A 388 -20.80 -2.44 -21.25
CA LEU A 388 -19.55 -2.00 -21.87
C LEU A 388 -18.76 -1.08 -20.93
N ALA A 389 -19.43 -0.19 -20.20
CA ALA A 389 -18.80 0.66 -19.20
C ALA A 389 -18.19 -0.17 -18.06
N VAL A 390 -18.90 -1.17 -17.55
CA VAL A 390 -18.39 -2.09 -16.52
C VAL A 390 -17.19 -2.88 -17.02
N VAL A 391 -17.24 -3.44 -18.23
CA VAL A 391 -16.12 -4.16 -18.82
C VAL A 391 -14.92 -3.25 -19.03
N ALA A 392 -15.12 -2.03 -19.50
CA ALA A 392 -14.04 -1.05 -19.68
C ALA A 392 -13.35 -0.70 -18.36
N THR A 393 -14.13 -0.51 -17.27
CA THR A 393 -13.57 -0.26 -15.94
C THR A 393 -12.80 -1.46 -15.40
N MET A 394 -13.29 -2.69 -15.58
CA MET A 394 -12.60 -3.91 -15.19
C MET A 394 -11.32 -4.13 -16.00
N CYS A 395 -11.32 -3.85 -17.30
CA CYS A 395 -10.11 -3.91 -18.13
C CYS A 395 -9.06 -2.88 -17.69
N CYS A 396 -9.47 -1.65 -17.36
CA CYS A 396 -8.59 -0.65 -16.80
C CYS A 396 -8.00 -1.13 -15.48
N SER A 397 -8.85 -1.64 -14.58
CA SER A 397 -8.46 -2.18 -13.28
C SER A 397 -7.43 -3.31 -13.40
N PHE A 398 -7.55 -4.18 -14.41
CA PHE A 398 -6.54 -5.21 -14.65
C PHE A 398 -5.15 -4.59 -14.82
N PHE A 399 -5.00 -3.57 -15.67
CA PHE A 399 -3.69 -2.92 -15.89
C PHE A 399 -3.19 -2.19 -14.65
N VAL A 400 -4.09 -1.56 -13.89
CA VAL A 400 -3.76 -0.87 -12.64
C VAL A 400 -3.17 -1.85 -11.63
N GLN A 401 -3.89 -2.90 -11.32
CA GLN A 401 -3.54 -3.85 -10.26
C GLN A 401 -2.42 -4.82 -10.69
N ALA A 402 -2.37 -5.18 -11.98
CA ALA A 402 -1.21 -5.89 -12.53
C ALA A 402 0.06 -5.02 -12.47
N GLY A 403 -0.06 -3.71 -12.71
CA GLY A 403 1.02 -2.74 -12.53
C GLY A 403 1.56 -2.72 -11.12
N GLU A 404 0.69 -2.78 -10.10
CA GLU A 404 1.09 -2.88 -8.71
C GLU A 404 1.92 -4.14 -8.41
N GLY A 405 1.47 -5.29 -8.93
CA GLY A 405 2.21 -6.54 -8.83
C GLY A 405 3.59 -6.46 -9.47
N ALA A 406 3.70 -5.83 -10.65
CA ALA A 406 4.96 -5.65 -11.36
C ALA A 406 5.93 -4.69 -10.64
N VAL A 407 5.43 -3.62 -10.00
CA VAL A 407 6.24 -2.71 -9.19
C VAL A 407 6.90 -3.47 -8.04
N PHE A 408 6.12 -4.19 -7.23
CA PHE A 408 6.66 -4.89 -6.07
C PHE A 408 7.46 -6.15 -6.44
N ALA A 409 7.23 -6.75 -7.60
CA ALA A 409 8.12 -7.77 -8.16
C ALA A 409 9.57 -7.29 -8.36
N THR A 410 9.78 -5.97 -8.45
CA THR A 410 11.10 -5.36 -8.69
C THR A 410 11.79 -4.90 -7.39
N VAL A 411 11.02 -4.47 -6.38
CA VAL A 411 11.54 -3.88 -5.14
C VAL A 411 12.59 -4.74 -4.43
N PRO A 412 12.40 -6.06 -4.19
CA PRO A 412 13.40 -6.89 -3.50
C PRO A 412 14.69 -7.11 -4.28
N LEU A 413 14.68 -6.81 -5.58
CA LEU A 413 15.79 -7.04 -6.50
C LEU A 413 16.74 -5.83 -6.62
N ILE A 414 16.39 -4.68 -6.00
CA ILE A 414 17.25 -3.48 -6.00
C ILE A 414 18.39 -3.65 -4.99
N LYS A 415 18.04 -3.91 -3.72
CA LYS A 415 19.00 -4.14 -2.64
C LYS A 415 18.34 -4.91 -1.50
N ARG A 416 18.73 -6.16 -1.30
CA ARG A 416 18.06 -7.11 -0.40
C ARG A 416 17.95 -6.58 1.03
N ARG A 417 19.04 -6.09 1.60
CA ARG A 417 19.08 -5.58 2.98
C ARG A 417 18.23 -4.32 3.22
N LEU A 418 17.87 -3.59 2.16
CA LEU A 418 17.10 -2.36 2.21
C LEU A 418 15.66 -2.54 1.69
N THR A 419 15.24 -3.77 1.40
CA THR A 419 13.92 -4.07 0.80
C THR A 419 12.77 -3.46 1.59
N GLY A 420 12.81 -3.52 2.93
CA GLY A 420 11.75 -2.95 3.76
C GLY A 420 11.68 -1.43 3.68
N GLN A 421 12.82 -0.74 3.72
CA GLN A 421 12.88 0.72 3.59
C GLN A 421 12.45 1.17 2.19
N ILE A 422 12.89 0.48 1.14
CA ILE A 422 12.47 0.75 -0.25
C ILE A 422 10.97 0.50 -0.40
N ALA A 423 10.46 -0.66 0.05
CA ALA A 423 9.05 -0.98 0.03
C ALA A 423 8.20 0.02 0.83
N GLY A 424 8.75 0.52 1.94
CA GLY A 424 8.14 1.56 2.77
C GLY A 424 7.95 2.87 2.00
N MET A 425 8.98 3.32 1.29
CA MET A 425 8.95 4.53 0.48
C MET A 425 8.00 4.36 -0.72
N VAL A 426 8.17 3.31 -1.51
CA VAL A 426 7.29 2.99 -2.65
C VAL A 426 5.83 2.90 -2.20
N GLY A 427 5.58 2.18 -1.09
CA GLY A 427 4.25 2.05 -0.52
C GLY A 427 3.64 3.38 -0.04
N ALA A 428 4.45 4.26 0.56
CA ALA A 428 4.01 5.58 0.97
C ALA A 428 3.64 6.46 -0.23
N TYR A 429 4.36 6.34 -1.34
CA TYR A 429 4.04 7.03 -2.60
C TYR A 429 2.68 6.60 -3.15
N GLY A 430 2.29 5.34 -3.04
CA GLY A 430 0.94 4.91 -3.41
C GLY A 430 -0.16 5.63 -2.63
N ASN A 431 -0.01 5.78 -1.30
CA ASN A 431 -0.97 6.55 -0.50
C ASN A 431 -0.91 8.05 -0.81
N THR A 432 0.28 8.59 -1.11
CA THR A 432 0.45 9.97 -1.58
C THR A 432 -0.32 10.21 -2.87
N GLY A 433 -0.25 9.26 -3.81
CA GLY A 433 -1.04 9.28 -5.05
C GLY A 433 -2.54 9.32 -4.78
N ALA A 434 -3.03 8.50 -3.84
CA ALA A 434 -4.43 8.50 -3.44
C ALA A 434 -4.87 9.88 -2.91
N VAL A 435 -4.06 10.52 -2.06
CA VAL A 435 -4.33 11.88 -1.55
C VAL A 435 -4.38 12.90 -2.69
N ILE A 436 -3.42 12.84 -3.61
CA ILE A 436 -3.37 13.73 -4.78
C ILE A 436 -4.63 13.55 -5.64
N PHE A 437 -4.95 12.32 -6.05
CA PHE A 437 -6.07 12.05 -6.93
C PHE A 437 -7.42 12.36 -6.28
N LEU A 438 -7.62 11.97 -5.01
CA LEU A 438 -8.84 12.33 -4.27
C LEU A 438 -8.97 13.86 -4.09
N THR A 439 -7.87 14.57 -3.95
CA THR A 439 -7.90 16.04 -3.90
C THR A 439 -8.28 16.61 -5.25
N VAL A 440 -7.67 16.15 -6.35
CA VAL A 440 -8.03 16.58 -7.71
C VAL A 440 -9.51 16.35 -8.00
N LEU A 441 -10.05 15.18 -7.62
CA LEU A 441 -11.48 14.83 -7.80
C LEU A 441 -12.43 15.86 -7.17
N THR A 442 -11.99 16.64 -6.19
CA THR A 442 -12.84 17.68 -5.57
C THR A 442 -12.96 18.95 -6.40
N PHE A 443 -12.11 19.13 -7.42
CA PHE A 443 -12.05 20.33 -8.25
C PHE A 443 -12.48 20.10 -9.70
N VAL A 444 -12.58 18.83 -10.13
CA VAL A 444 -12.86 18.49 -11.52
C VAL A 444 -13.98 17.45 -11.62
N ASP A 445 -14.59 17.33 -12.80
CA ASP A 445 -15.53 16.26 -13.10
C ASP A 445 -14.85 14.89 -13.28
N ALA A 446 -15.64 13.82 -13.34
CA ALA A 446 -15.12 12.47 -13.46
C ALA A 446 -14.31 12.24 -14.75
N SER A 447 -14.71 12.81 -15.88
CA SER A 447 -13.98 12.70 -17.15
C SER A 447 -12.59 13.31 -17.05
N THR A 448 -12.50 14.56 -16.58
CA THR A 448 -11.23 15.25 -16.34
C THR A 448 -10.37 14.53 -15.30
N PHE A 449 -10.97 13.99 -14.24
CA PHE A 449 -10.29 13.21 -13.23
C PHE A 449 -9.58 11.98 -13.83
N PHE A 450 -10.25 11.20 -14.66
CA PHE A 450 -9.63 10.06 -15.34
C PHE A 450 -8.51 10.50 -16.30
N LEU A 451 -8.66 11.64 -16.99
CA LEU A 451 -7.60 12.19 -17.86
C LEU A 451 -6.38 12.63 -17.04
N VAL A 452 -6.55 13.20 -15.84
CA VAL A 452 -5.42 13.54 -14.96
C VAL A 452 -4.66 12.29 -14.54
N ILE A 453 -5.35 11.19 -14.23
CA ILE A 453 -4.68 9.91 -13.93
C ILE A 453 -3.95 9.39 -15.18
N ALA A 454 -4.57 9.41 -16.35
CA ALA A 454 -3.93 9.00 -17.60
C ALA A 454 -2.67 9.83 -17.92
N ALA A 455 -2.71 11.15 -17.71
CA ALA A 455 -1.55 12.04 -17.86
C ALA A 455 -0.44 11.71 -16.84
N SER A 456 -0.80 11.44 -15.59
CA SER A 456 0.14 11.00 -14.56
C SER A 456 0.79 9.65 -14.93
N ALA A 457 0.01 8.73 -15.54
CA ALA A 457 0.51 7.47 -16.07
C ALA A 457 1.52 7.67 -17.21
N ALA A 458 1.30 8.65 -18.09
CA ALA A 458 2.26 8.99 -19.12
C ALA A 458 3.61 9.45 -18.54
N VAL A 459 3.59 10.21 -17.44
CA VAL A 459 4.81 10.63 -16.73
C VAL A 459 5.53 9.41 -16.14
N ALA A 460 4.80 8.51 -15.46
CA ALA A 460 5.38 7.28 -14.92
C ALA A 460 5.93 6.37 -16.03
N LEU A 461 5.21 6.25 -17.14
CA LEU A 461 5.63 5.48 -18.32
C LEU A 461 6.93 6.04 -18.94
N ALA A 462 7.07 7.37 -19.01
CA ALA A 462 8.31 8.01 -19.43
C ALA A 462 9.46 7.73 -18.45
N ALA A 463 9.19 7.76 -17.14
CA ALA A 463 10.19 7.45 -16.12
C ALA A 463 10.66 5.99 -16.18
N VAL A 464 9.76 5.03 -16.44
CA VAL A 464 10.08 3.59 -16.52
C VAL A 464 11.01 3.26 -17.69
N GLN A 465 11.11 4.12 -18.74
CA GLN A 465 12.12 3.94 -19.78
C GLN A 465 13.56 3.94 -19.23
N PHE A 466 13.76 4.58 -18.07
CA PHE A 466 15.06 4.65 -17.38
C PHE A 466 15.22 3.61 -16.26
N LEU A 467 14.27 2.67 -16.13
CA LEU A 467 14.39 1.53 -15.22
C LEU A 467 15.45 0.59 -15.78
N ASP A 468 16.39 0.18 -14.92
CA ASP A 468 17.37 -0.84 -15.27
C ASP A 468 16.76 -2.22 -15.01
N GLU A 469 16.87 -3.14 -15.95
CA GLU A 469 16.42 -4.53 -15.76
C GLU A 469 17.36 -5.21 -14.75
N PRO A 470 16.88 -5.75 -13.64
CA PRO A 470 17.72 -6.54 -12.75
C PRO A 470 18.29 -7.75 -13.50
N LYS A 471 19.61 -7.94 -13.44
CA LYS A 471 20.32 -9.04 -14.12
C LYS A 471 21.49 -9.52 -13.31
N GLY A 472 21.75 -10.84 -13.37
CA GLY A 472 22.90 -11.45 -12.72
C GLY A 472 22.71 -11.56 -11.20
N HIS A 473 23.69 -11.08 -10.44
CA HIS A 473 23.73 -11.21 -9.00
C HIS A 473 24.00 -9.87 -8.33
N ILE A 474 23.36 -9.66 -7.18
CA ILE A 474 23.77 -8.61 -6.23
C ILE A 474 24.55 -9.23 -5.09
N ALA A 475 25.58 -8.52 -4.64
CA ALA A 475 26.35 -8.95 -3.48
C ALA A 475 25.74 -8.35 -2.20
N GLU A 476 25.60 -9.17 -1.17
CA GLU A 476 25.18 -8.76 0.17
C GLU A 476 26.15 -9.32 1.20
N VAL A 477 26.42 -8.56 2.25
CA VAL A 477 27.30 -8.96 3.35
C VAL A 477 26.44 -9.41 4.53
N ASP A 478 26.71 -10.62 5.03
CA ASP A 478 25.99 -11.17 6.19
C ASP A 478 26.56 -10.63 7.53
N GLU A 479 25.94 -11.05 8.64
CA GLU A 479 26.36 -10.63 10.00
C GLU A 479 27.80 -11.11 10.38
N LYS A 480 28.34 -12.07 9.64
CA LYS A 480 29.71 -12.58 9.84
C LYS A 480 30.74 -11.89 8.96
N GLY A 481 30.30 -10.98 8.07
CA GLY A 481 31.16 -10.30 7.11
C GLY A 481 31.41 -11.10 5.82
N GLU A 482 30.68 -12.21 5.59
CA GLU A 482 30.81 -13.01 4.37
C GLU A 482 29.96 -12.43 3.24
N VAL A 483 30.54 -12.30 2.04
CA VAL A 483 29.82 -11.82 0.86
C VAL A 483 29.04 -12.98 0.24
N GLN A 484 27.74 -12.82 0.13
CA GLN A 484 26.84 -13.75 -0.53
C GLN A 484 26.30 -13.15 -1.83
N LEU A 485 26.32 -13.92 -2.92
CA LEU A 485 25.77 -13.54 -4.21
C LEU A 485 24.32 -13.99 -4.30
N ILE A 486 23.42 -13.04 -4.50
CA ILE A 486 21.97 -13.27 -4.62
C ILE A 486 21.57 -13.07 -6.08
N GLU A 487 21.01 -14.09 -6.71
CA GLU A 487 20.48 -14.02 -8.06
C GLU A 487 19.30 -13.03 -8.13
N VAL A 488 19.31 -12.11 -9.10
CA VAL A 488 18.26 -11.08 -9.29
C VAL A 488 17.67 -11.05 -10.71
N GLY A 489 18.15 -11.91 -11.61
CA GLY A 489 17.63 -12.03 -12.97
C GLY A 489 18.18 -13.22 -13.73
#